data_8de0f3a2114d9b967f7b84d36b17dfe8
#
_entry.id   8de0f3a2114d9b967f7b84d36b17dfe8
#
_cell.length_a   1.000
_cell.length_b   1.000
_cell.length_c   1.000
_cell.angle_alpha   90.00
_cell.angle_beta   90.00
_cell.angle_gamma   90.00
#
_symmetry.space_group_name_H-M   'P 1'
#
loop_
_entity.id
_entity.type
_entity.pdbx_description
1 polymer ?
#
loop_
_entity_poly.entity_id
_entity_poly.type
_entity_poly.pdbx_seq_one_letter_code
_entity_poly.pdbx_strand_id
1 'polypeptide(L)'
;YKNFNQIDNAEIINGEQIPPLQDLLNEIDWNWMSKGLAGRFHGDFHFENILHSKKDKTFTFLDWRQDFAGDLSVGDIYYDLAKLMHGLIVNHGIIANEQYDASWKDGEIKFSLHRKQSLVECEQRLCRWIQENNYDLKRVKVLTALIYLNIAALHHYPYSLLLYGLGKKMLAKELN
;
A
#
# COMPACT_ATOMS: atom_id res chain seq x y z
N TYR A 1 17.23 5.29 13.76
CA TYR A 1 16.86 5.75 12.42
C TYR A 1 18.11 6.27 11.74
N LYS A 2 18.76 5.43 10.92
CA LYS A 2 19.84 5.90 10.04
C LYS A 2 19.18 6.69 8.92
N ASN A 3 19.34 7.98 8.99
CA ASN A 3 19.10 9.00 7.97
C ASN A 3 18.23 8.59 6.78
N PHE A 4 16.93 8.88 6.86
CA PHE A 4 15.99 8.86 5.73
C PHE A 4 16.59 9.59 4.50
N ASN A 5 17.35 10.66 4.72
CA ASN A 5 18.07 11.39 3.67
C ASN A 5 19.10 10.54 2.89
N GLN A 6 19.59 9.43 3.46
CA GLN A 6 20.50 8.52 2.75
C GLN A 6 19.74 7.48 1.91
N ILE A 7 18.51 7.13 2.29
CA ILE A 7 17.65 6.22 1.53
C ILE A 7 17.02 6.95 0.34
N ASP A 8 16.70 8.23 0.50
CA ASP A 8 16.10 9.05 -0.57
C ASP A 8 17.00 9.19 -1.81
N ASN A 9 18.30 9.01 -1.64
CA ASN A 9 19.26 8.99 -2.73
C ASN A 9 19.46 7.59 -3.37
N ALA A 10 18.77 6.55 -2.89
CA ALA A 10 18.84 5.23 -3.49
C ALA A 10 18.02 5.21 -4.79
N GLU A 11 18.73 5.30 -5.91
CA GLU A 11 18.14 5.30 -7.25
C GLU A 11 17.92 3.89 -7.79
N ILE A 12 18.63 2.89 -7.23
CA ILE A 12 18.53 1.50 -7.69
C ILE A 12 17.71 0.69 -6.70
N ILE A 13 16.61 0.08 -7.17
CA ILE A 13 15.77 -0.82 -6.38
C ILE A 13 15.57 -2.13 -7.17
N ASN A 14 16.08 -3.25 -6.63
CA ASN A 14 16.07 -4.56 -7.29
C ASN A 14 16.61 -4.50 -8.72
N GLY A 15 17.73 -3.81 -8.93
CA GLY A 15 18.40 -3.66 -10.22
C GLY A 15 17.75 -2.67 -11.19
N GLU A 16 16.64 -2.03 -10.82
CA GLU A 16 15.98 -1.01 -11.63
C GLU A 16 16.34 0.38 -11.15
N GLN A 17 16.64 1.29 -12.08
CA GLN A 17 16.85 2.70 -11.77
C GLN A 17 15.50 3.38 -11.54
N ILE A 18 15.32 3.94 -10.36
CA ILE A 18 14.07 4.59 -9.94
C ILE A 18 14.39 6.05 -9.61
N PRO A 19 13.61 7.03 -10.10
CA PRO A 19 13.79 8.43 -9.77
C PRO A 19 13.78 8.71 -8.26
N PRO A 20 14.41 9.79 -7.79
CA PRO A 20 14.30 10.24 -6.40
C PRO A 20 12.84 10.33 -5.97
N LEU A 21 12.55 10.02 -4.70
CA LEU A 21 11.16 10.02 -4.20
C LEU A 21 10.51 11.40 -4.38
N GLN A 22 11.25 12.48 -4.14
CA GLN A 22 10.72 13.83 -4.30
C GLN A 22 10.27 14.12 -5.73
N ASP A 23 11.00 13.61 -6.72
CA ASP A 23 10.64 13.79 -8.14
C ASP A 23 9.35 13.03 -8.45
N LEU A 24 9.23 11.78 -7.98
CA LEU A 24 7.99 11.00 -8.11
C LEU A 24 6.80 11.69 -7.44
N LEU A 25 6.99 12.26 -6.25
CA LEU A 25 5.92 13.00 -5.56
C LEU A 25 5.52 14.27 -6.31
N ASN A 26 6.46 14.94 -6.99
CA ASN A 26 6.18 16.12 -7.81
C ASN A 26 5.42 15.77 -9.12
N GLU A 27 5.57 14.54 -9.62
CA GLU A 27 4.85 14.06 -10.81
C GLU A 27 3.39 13.68 -10.53
N ILE A 28 3.01 13.50 -9.26
CA ILE A 28 1.62 13.19 -8.91
C ILE A 28 0.73 14.41 -9.23
N ASP A 29 -0.30 14.20 -10.03
CA ASP A 29 -1.40 15.17 -10.13
C ASP A 29 -2.24 15.15 -8.84
N TRP A 30 -1.87 16.01 -7.90
CA TRP A 30 -2.56 16.12 -6.61
C TRP A 30 -4.00 16.63 -6.76
N ASN A 31 -4.33 17.37 -7.82
CA ASN A 31 -5.72 17.77 -8.09
C ASN A 31 -6.57 16.56 -8.48
N TRP A 32 -6.01 15.66 -9.29
CA TRP A 32 -6.68 14.37 -9.58
C TRP A 32 -6.74 13.50 -8.33
N MET A 33 -5.66 13.36 -7.54
CA MET A 33 -5.63 12.56 -6.32
C MET A 33 -6.63 13.04 -5.27
N SER A 34 -6.82 14.35 -5.11
CA SER A 34 -7.74 14.94 -4.13
C SER A 34 -9.22 14.78 -4.49
N LYS A 35 -9.55 14.44 -5.74
CA LYS A 35 -10.90 14.12 -6.17
C LYS A 35 -11.28 12.71 -5.74
N GLY A 36 -11.38 12.47 -4.45
CA GLY A 36 -11.81 11.22 -3.87
C GLY A 36 -13.29 10.87 -4.18
N LEU A 37 -13.72 9.73 -3.74
CA LEU A 37 -15.13 9.32 -3.80
C LEU A 37 -15.69 9.28 -2.39
N ALA A 38 -16.48 10.29 -2.05
CA ALA A 38 -17.10 10.39 -0.75
C ALA A 38 -18.11 9.26 -0.53
N GLY A 39 -18.01 8.57 0.60
CA GLY A 39 -18.91 7.50 0.96
C GLY A 39 -18.69 7.01 2.38
N ARG A 40 -19.46 6.02 2.79
CA ARG A 40 -19.17 5.31 4.05
C ARG A 40 -17.83 4.66 3.93
N PHE A 41 -17.00 4.82 4.94
CA PHE A 41 -15.63 4.32 4.95
C PHE A 41 -15.37 3.50 6.21
N HIS A 42 -14.36 2.66 6.14
CA HIS A 42 -13.81 1.94 7.27
C HIS A 42 -12.57 2.68 7.83
N GLY A 43 -11.76 3.26 6.97
CA GLY A 43 -10.56 4.02 7.28
C GLY A 43 -9.32 3.19 7.61
N ASP A 44 -9.51 1.87 7.90
CA ASP A 44 -8.42 0.91 8.10
C ASP A 44 -8.81 -0.48 7.57
N PHE A 45 -9.26 -0.51 6.33
CA PHE A 45 -9.88 -1.67 5.70
C PHE A 45 -8.83 -2.69 5.23
N HIS A 46 -8.40 -3.56 6.15
CA HIS A 46 -7.50 -4.68 5.87
C HIS A 46 -8.00 -5.97 6.53
N PHE A 47 -7.40 -7.12 6.16
CA PHE A 47 -7.96 -8.44 6.50
C PHE A 47 -8.01 -8.73 7.99
N GLU A 48 -7.10 -8.19 8.80
CA GLU A 48 -7.09 -8.36 10.25
C GLU A 48 -8.32 -7.72 10.92
N ASN A 49 -8.94 -6.74 10.25
CA ASN A 49 -10.15 -6.06 10.69
C ASN A 49 -11.44 -6.67 10.10
N ILE A 50 -11.36 -7.85 9.46
CA ILE A 50 -12.49 -8.51 8.81
C ILE A 50 -12.67 -9.91 9.40
N LEU A 51 -13.76 -10.14 10.10
CA LEU A 51 -14.15 -11.47 10.59
C LEU A 51 -15.16 -12.10 9.64
N HIS A 52 -14.93 -13.36 9.29
CA HIS A 52 -15.87 -14.15 8.49
C HIS A 52 -16.51 -15.25 9.35
N SER A 53 -17.82 -15.17 9.57
CA SER A 53 -18.60 -16.27 10.15
C SER A 53 -18.89 -17.33 9.10
N LYS A 54 -18.26 -18.49 9.23
CA LYS A 54 -18.52 -19.62 8.32
C LYS A 54 -19.94 -20.16 8.46
N LYS A 55 -20.52 -20.09 9.68
CA LYS A 55 -21.86 -20.56 9.99
C LYS A 55 -22.92 -19.70 9.31
N ASP A 56 -22.81 -18.38 9.47
CA ASP A 56 -23.84 -17.44 9.04
C ASP A 56 -23.52 -16.84 7.66
N LYS A 57 -22.32 -17.13 7.10
CA LYS A 57 -21.79 -16.58 5.84
C LYS A 57 -21.80 -15.05 5.80
N THR A 58 -21.53 -14.43 6.96
CA THR A 58 -21.50 -12.99 7.12
C THR A 58 -20.11 -12.49 7.41
N PHE A 59 -19.86 -11.20 7.10
CA PHE A 59 -18.66 -10.50 7.48
C PHE A 59 -18.97 -9.48 8.57
N THR A 60 -18.08 -9.38 9.56
CA THR A 60 -18.09 -8.33 10.58
C THR A 60 -16.80 -7.52 10.44
N PHE A 61 -16.95 -6.22 10.35
CA PHE A 61 -15.82 -5.30 10.25
C PHE A 61 -15.52 -4.71 11.63
N LEU A 62 -14.24 -4.74 12.00
CA LEU A 62 -13.74 -4.31 13.30
C LEU A 62 -12.90 -3.04 13.13
N ASP A 63 -12.70 -2.31 14.22
CA ASP A 63 -11.77 -1.18 14.31
C ASP A 63 -11.98 -0.09 13.25
N TRP A 64 -13.23 0.31 13.07
CA TRP A 64 -13.61 1.43 12.22
C TRP A 64 -12.96 2.72 12.71
N ARG A 65 -12.38 3.48 11.82
CA ARG A 65 -11.93 4.83 12.16
C ARG A 65 -13.11 5.73 12.46
N GLN A 66 -12.95 6.56 13.49
CA GLN A 66 -14.01 7.46 13.96
C GLN A 66 -14.22 8.63 13.01
N ASP A 67 -13.14 9.06 12.34
CA ASP A 67 -13.18 10.16 11.39
C ASP A 67 -12.22 9.92 10.21
N PHE A 68 -12.45 10.67 9.13
CA PHE A 68 -11.56 10.75 7.97
C PHE A 68 -11.13 12.21 7.80
N ALA A 69 -9.92 12.55 8.24
CA ALA A 69 -9.40 13.92 8.26
C ALA A 69 -10.31 14.93 8.98
N GLY A 70 -10.98 14.48 10.07
CA GLY A 70 -11.90 15.27 10.87
C GLY A 70 -13.38 15.24 10.42
N ASP A 71 -13.69 14.60 9.28
CA ASP A 71 -15.08 14.34 8.88
C ASP A 71 -15.58 13.04 9.52
N LEU A 72 -16.74 13.11 10.21
CA LEU A 72 -17.35 11.98 10.92
C LEU A 72 -18.39 11.22 10.07
N SER A 73 -18.76 11.75 8.92
CA SER A 73 -19.88 11.25 8.13
C SER A 73 -19.45 10.52 6.86
N VAL A 74 -18.37 10.95 6.26
CA VAL A 74 -17.86 10.41 5.00
C VAL A 74 -16.35 10.32 5.00
N GLY A 75 -15.81 9.37 4.22
CA GLY A 75 -14.39 9.28 3.89
C GLY A 75 -14.23 8.95 2.42
N ASP A 76 -13.01 8.62 2.02
CA ASP A 76 -12.70 8.28 0.64
C ASP A 76 -12.73 6.76 0.42
N ILE A 77 -13.63 6.30 -0.43
CA ILE A 77 -13.74 4.88 -0.82
C ILE A 77 -12.43 4.37 -1.46
N TYR A 78 -11.72 5.22 -2.20
CA TYR A 78 -10.43 4.84 -2.79
C TYR A 78 -9.37 4.53 -1.73
N TYR A 79 -9.42 5.21 -0.58
CA TYR A 79 -8.53 4.91 0.52
C TYR A 79 -8.78 3.51 1.09
N ASP A 80 -10.04 3.11 1.29
CA ASP A 80 -10.38 1.76 1.74
C ASP A 80 -9.98 0.69 0.73
N LEU A 81 -10.19 0.91 -0.56
CA LEU A 81 -9.74 0.02 -1.62
C LEU A 81 -8.19 -0.12 -1.63
N ALA A 82 -7.48 0.98 -1.41
CA ALA A 82 -6.02 0.96 -1.31
C ALA A 82 -5.53 0.23 -0.06
N LYS A 83 -6.20 0.39 1.08
CA LYS A 83 -5.90 -0.35 2.32
C LYS A 83 -6.13 -1.86 2.13
N LEU A 84 -7.19 -2.25 1.42
CA LEU A 84 -7.43 -3.66 1.10
C LEU A 84 -6.34 -4.22 0.16
N MET A 85 -5.98 -3.49 -0.88
CA MET A 85 -4.91 -3.87 -1.81
C MET A 85 -3.56 -3.98 -1.09
N HIS A 86 -3.24 -3.05 -0.21
CA HIS A 86 -2.06 -3.08 0.65
C HIS A 86 -1.95 -4.41 1.41
N GLY A 87 -3.00 -4.87 2.08
CA GLY A 87 -3.03 -6.12 2.83
C GLY A 87 -2.93 -7.38 1.96
N LEU A 88 -3.33 -7.32 0.67
CA LEU A 88 -3.16 -8.40 -0.29
C LEU A 88 -1.71 -8.54 -0.77
N ILE A 89 -0.98 -7.44 -0.86
CA ILE A 89 0.42 -7.43 -1.31
C ILE A 89 1.35 -7.80 -0.16
N VAL A 90 1.24 -7.10 0.98
CA VAL A 90 2.04 -7.36 2.20
C VAL A 90 1.10 -7.85 3.29
N ASN A 91 0.99 -9.15 3.42
CA ASN A 91 0.15 -9.79 4.43
C ASN A 91 0.90 -9.88 5.78
N HIS A 92 0.19 -9.65 6.87
CA HIS A 92 0.76 -9.71 8.22
C HIS A 92 1.44 -11.06 8.54
N GLY A 93 0.89 -12.16 8.06
CA GLY A 93 1.47 -13.49 8.25
C GLY A 93 2.84 -13.66 7.56
N ILE A 94 3.10 -12.98 6.47
CA ILE A 94 4.42 -12.97 5.80
C ILE A 94 5.45 -12.29 6.71
N ILE A 95 5.07 -11.17 7.30
CA ILE A 95 5.94 -10.39 8.18
C ILE A 95 6.19 -11.12 9.50
N ALA A 96 5.14 -11.66 10.13
CA ALA A 96 5.25 -12.41 11.37
C ALA A 96 6.10 -13.70 11.25
N ASN A 97 6.16 -14.30 10.05
CA ASN A 97 6.99 -15.47 9.76
C ASN A 97 8.33 -15.14 9.08
N GLU A 98 8.72 -13.88 9.04
CA GLU A 98 9.97 -13.42 8.43
C GLU A 98 10.17 -13.91 6.98
N GLN A 99 9.08 -14.02 6.21
CA GLN A 99 9.10 -14.49 4.82
C GLN A 99 9.38 -13.35 3.84
N TYR A 100 10.35 -12.52 4.17
CA TYR A 100 10.84 -11.42 3.35
C TYR A 100 12.30 -11.14 3.66
N ASP A 101 12.99 -10.53 2.71
CA ASP A 101 14.33 -10.00 2.88
C ASP A 101 14.37 -8.55 2.40
N ALA A 102 15.15 -7.72 3.07
CA ALA A 102 15.45 -6.38 2.60
C ALA A 102 16.84 -5.94 3.07
N SER A 103 17.60 -5.35 2.18
CA SER A 103 18.93 -4.82 2.46
C SER A 103 19.19 -3.56 1.63
N TRP A 104 20.02 -2.68 2.18
CA TRP A 104 20.53 -1.53 1.46
C TRP A 104 22.05 -1.57 1.50
N LYS A 105 22.64 -1.70 0.32
CA LYS A 105 24.09 -1.80 0.18
C LYS A 105 24.54 -1.17 -1.14
N ASP A 106 25.64 -0.44 -1.10
CA ASP A 106 26.28 0.17 -2.29
C ASP A 106 25.33 1.04 -3.14
N GLY A 107 24.39 1.76 -2.47
CA GLY A 107 23.39 2.61 -3.15
C GLY A 107 22.21 1.86 -3.73
N GLU A 108 22.13 0.53 -3.56
CA GLU A 108 21.03 -0.30 -4.02
C GLU A 108 20.19 -0.82 -2.86
N ILE A 109 18.87 -0.73 -3.00
CA ILE A 109 17.89 -1.42 -2.16
C ILE A 109 17.53 -2.73 -2.86
N LYS A 110 17.82 -3.85 -2.18
CA LYS A 110 17.34 -5.18 -2.58
C LYS A 110 16.28 -5.64 -1.61
N PHE A 111 15.14 -6.07 -2.13
CA PHE A 111 14.14 -6.74 -1.31
C PHE A 111 13.48 -7.89 -2.07
N SER A 112 13.03 -8.87 -1.31
CA SER A 112 12.18 -9.96 -1.77
C SER A 112 11.02 -10.15 -0.81
N LEU A 113 9.89 -10.60 -1.33
CA LEU A 113 8.67 -10.83 -0.57
C LEU A 113 8.03 -12.13 -1.05
N HIS A 114 7.94 -13.11 -0.15
CA HIS A 114 7.34 -14.40 -0.47
C HIS A 114 5.82 -14.34 -0.34
N ARG A 115 5.14 -14.11 -1.46
CA ARG A 115 3.67 -13.99 -1.49
C ARG A 115 2.99 -15.32 -1.73
N LYS A 116 1.95 -15.62 -0.96
CA LYS A 116 1.08 -16.77 -1.22
C LYS A 116 0.34 -16.59 -2.54
N GLN A 117 0.31 -17.63 -3.37
CA GLN A 117 -0.37 -17.60 -4.67
C GLN A 117 -1.84 -17.16 -4.56
N SER A 118 -2.55 -17.63 -3.53
CA SER A 118 -3.94 -17.24 -3.28
C SER A 118 -4.12 -15.72 -3.07
N LEU A 119 -3.17 -15.04 -2.43
CA LEU A 119 -3.23 -13.58 -2.25
C LEU A 119 -2.94 -12.83 -3.55
N VAL A 120 -2.05 -13.35 -4.39
CA VAL A 120 -1.80 -12.82 -5.73
C VAL A 120 -3.06 -12.93 -6.60
N GLU A 121 -3.74 -14.05 -6.57
CA GLU A 121 -5.01 -14.26 -7.28
C GLU A 121 -6.13 -13.34 -6.74
N CYS A 122 -6.19 -13.13 -5.42
CA CYS A 122 -7.14 -12.19 -4.81
C CYS A 122 -6.85 -10.75 -5.23
N GLU A 123 -5.57 -10.33 -5.29
CA GLU A 123 -5.20 -9.01 -5.79
C GLU A 123 -5.63 -8.81 -7.25
N GLN A 124 -5.36 -9.80 -8.11
CA GLN A 124 -5.79 -9.75 -9.52
C GLN A 124 -7.31 -9.66 -9.64
N ARG A 125 -8.05 -10.39 -8.78
CA ARG A 125 -9.51 -10.32 -8.73
C ARG A 125 -10.00 -8.96 -8.25
N LEU A 126 -9.36 -8.38 -7.24
CA LEU A 126 -9.66 -7.03 -6.76
C LEU A 126 -9.42 -5.99 -7.87
N CYS A 127 -8.29 -6.07 -8.58
CA CYS A 127 -8.01 -5.17 -9.69
C CYS A 127 -9.11 -5.23 -10.78
N ARG A 128 -9.54 -6.43 -11.17
CA ARG A 128 -10.64 -6.60 -12.13
C ARG A 128 -11.95 -6.02 -11.59
N TRP A 129 -12.30 -6.33 -10.34
CA TRP A 129 -13.51 -5.81 -9.71
C TRP A 129 -13.54 -4.28 -9.66
N ILE A 130 -12.41 -3.63 -9.33
CA ILE A 130 -12.26 -2.18 -9.34
C ILE A 130 -12.60 -1.62 -10.72
N GLN A 131 -12.06 -2.20 -11.80
CA GLN A 131 -12.29 -1.76 -13.16
C GLN A 131 -13.73 -2.03 -13.63
N GLU A 132 -14.27 -3.21 -13.36
CA GLU A 132 -15.64 -3.61 -13.72
C GLU A 132 -16.71 -2.74 -13.04
N ASN A 133 -16.39 -2.17 -11.88
CA ASN A 133 -17.28 -1.26 -11.16
C ASN A 133 -16.96 0.24 -11.42
N ASN A 134 -16.16 0.52 -12.46
CA ASN A 134 -15.80 1.88 -12.88
C ASN A 134 -15.04 2.71 -11.83
N TYR A 135 -14.32 2.06 -10.93
CA TYR A 135 -13.37 2.74 -10.06
C TYR A 135 -12.03 2.95 -10.79
N ASP A 136 -11.33 4.00 -10.41
CA ASP A 136 -10.01 4.32 -10.95
C ASP A 136 -8.93 3.44 -10.32
N LEU A 137 -8.52 2.38 -11.03
CA LEU A 137 -7.49 1.45 -10.56
C LEU A 137 -6.13 2.12 -10.38
N LYS A 138 -5.76 3.08 -11.24
CA LYS A 138 -4.50 3.83 -11.12
C LYS A 138 -4.47 4.59 -9.78
N ARG A 139 -5.57 5.24 -9.43
CA ARG A 139 -5.69 5.94 -8.15
C ARG A 139 -5.53 5.00 -6.96
N VAL A 140 -6.19 3.84 -6.97
CA VAL A 140 -6.04 2.84 -5.91
C VAL A 140 -4.58 2.41 -5.76
N LYS A 141 -3.88 2.15 -6.86
CA LYS A 141 -2.48 1.72 -6.83
C LYS A 141 -1.53 2.83 -6.36
N VAL A 142 -1.75 4.06 -6.79
CA VAL A 142 -0.96 5.21 -6.31
C VAL A 142 -1.19 5.41 -4.80
N LEU A 143 -2.44 5.38 -4.33
CA LEU A 143 -2.73 5.43 -2.89
C LEU A 143 -2.08 4.27 -2.13
N THR A 144 -2.11 3.05 -2.66
CA THR A 144 -1.44 1.89 -2.04
C THR A 144 0.06 2.12 -1.90
N ALA A 145 0.70 2.67 -2.93
CA ALA A 145 2.12 3.02 -2.89
C ALA A 145 2.42 4.09 -1.82
N LEU A 146 1.59 5.14 -1.76
CA LEU A 146 1.71 6.19 -0.74
C LEU A 146 1.47 5.66 0.68
N ILE A 147 0.55 4.71 0.87
CA ILE A 147 0.36 4.02 2.17
C ILE A 147 1.65 3.31 2.57
N TYR A 148 2.30 2.54 1.69
CA TYR A 148 3.57 1.89 2.00
C TYR A 148 4.66 2.87 2.38
N LEU A 149 4.81 3.96 1.64
CA LEU A 149 5.80 5.01 1.94
C LEU A 149 5.54 5.65 3.31
N ASN A 150 4.26 5.91 3.63
CA ASN A 150 3.87 6.50 4.90
C ASN A 150 4.16 5.57 6.08
N ILE A 151 3.76 4.30 5.99
CA ILE A 151 3.95 3.34 7.08
C ILE A 151 5.40 2.86 7.21
N ALA A 152 6.23 3.00 6.20
CA ALA A 152 7.65 2.65 6.25
C ALA A 152 8.37 3.35 7.41
N ALA A 153 8.00 4.60 7.70
CA ALA A 153 8.58 5.37 8.81
C ALA A 153 8.16 4.87 10.20
N LEU A 154 7.10 4.06 10.30
CA LEU A 154 6.53 3.55 11.55
C LEU A 154 7.07 2.17 11.93
N HIS A 155 7.85 1.54 11.05
CA HIS A 155 8.35 0.18 11.25
C HIS A 155 9.86 0.11 11.42
N HIS A 156 10.34 -1.00 11.99
CA HIS A 156 11.76 -1.24 12.20
C HIS A 156 12.42 -1.83 10.95
N TYR A 157 13.73 -1.61 10.83
CA TYR A 157 14.57 -2.29 9.85
C TYR A 157 14.60 -3.81 10.14
N PRO A 158 14.56 -4.68 9.13
CA PRO A 158 14.58 -4.39 7.68
C PRO A 158 13.20 -4.16 7.05
N TYR A 159 12.10 -4.33 7.81
CA TYR A 159 10.73 -4.20 7.29
C TYR A 159 10.43 -2.79 6.76
N SER A 160 10.90 -1.76 7.45
CA SER A 160 10.78 -0.37 6.96
C SER A 160 11.40 -0.18 5.57
N LEU A 161 12.53 -0.85 5.31
CA LEU A 161 13.22 -0.77 4.02
C LEU A 161 12.45 -1.50 2.91
N LEU A 162 11.86 -2.66 3.22
CA LEU A 162 10.95 -3.37 2.31
C LEU A 162 9.78 -2.46 1.90
N LEU A 163 9.09 -1.87 2.87
CA LEU A 163 7.93 -1.01 2.62
C LEU A 163 8.31 0.21 1.77
N TYR A 164 9.42 0.85 2.10
CA TYR A 164 9.94 1.98 1.33
C TYR A 164 10.26 1.60 -0.12
N GLY A 165 11.05 0.54 -0.31
CA GLY A 165 11.44 0.07 -1.64
C GLY A 165 10.25 -0.37 -2.49
N LEU A 166 9.31 -1.10 -1.88
CA LEU A 166 8.06 -1.53 -2.53
C LEU A 166 7.20 -0.33 -2.91
N GLY A 167 6.95 0.60 -1.99
CA GLY A 167 6.12 1.78 -2.23
C GLY A 167 6.72 2.67 -3.32
N LYS A 168 8.02 2.95 -3.27
CA LYS A 168 8.72 3.76 -4.28
C LYS A 168 8.67 3.12 -5.67
N LYS A 169 8.92 1.81 -5.76
CA LYS A 169 8.86 1.06 -7.02
C LYS A 169 7.44 1.02 -7.60
N MET A 170 6.43 0.80 -6.76
CA MET A 170 5.03 0.84 -7.18
C MET A 170 4.63 2.22 -7.69
N LEU A 171 5.01 3.29 -6.98
CA LEU A 171 4.70 4.65 -7.37
C LEU A 171 5.32 4.99 -8.73
N ALA A 172 6.61 4.71 -8.92
CA ALA A 172 7.30 4.93 -10.18
C ALA A 172 6.62 4.18 -11.36
N LYS A 173 6.16 2.95 -11.12
CA LYS A 173 5.47 2.16 -12.14
C LYS A 173 4.13 2.75 -12.57
N GLU A 174 3.39 3.37 -11.67
CA GLU A 174 2.06 3.92 -11.97
C GLU A 174 2.13 5.36 -12.53
N LEU A 175 3.27 6.05 -12.39
CA LEU A 175 3.48 7.39 -12.95
C LEU A 175 4.06 7.35 -14.38
N ASN A 176 4.83 6.31 -14.72
CA ASN A 176 5.31 6.04 -16.09
C ASN A 176 4.20 5.41 -16.95
#